data_82854874a4b5b68bea7406b27b62a6f4
#
_entry.id   82854874a4b5b68bea7406b27b62a6f4
#
_cell.length_a   1.000
_cell.length_b   1.000
_cell.length_c   1.000
_cell.angle_alpha   90.00
_cell.angle_beta   90.00
_cell.angle_gamma   90.00
#
_symmetry.space_group_name_H-M   'P 1'
#
loop_
_entity.id
_entity.type
_entity.pdbx_description
1 polymer ?
#
loop_
_entity_poly.entity_id
_entity_poly.type
_entity_poly.pdbx_seq_one_letter_code
_entity_poly.pdbx_strand_id
1 'polypeptide(L)'
;MSSVALSFNNVDLTPIDNGDNQLWFTSNQLAEALGYKNTKSLNKTYNANSDEFTNKMTMTTVAVVDGINGSKRKLNVRLFSLRGCHLMGMLARTEIAKDFRKWVLNVLDDEVDKINAERDSLSFQYNQACATTALVKRDLSQAGRDLRHLGQVVMPEMLEKLAALENKIQPQLPHIN
;
A
#
# COMPACT_ATOMS: atom_id res chain seq x y z
N MET A 1 -4.79 -11.80 -0.30
CA MET A 1 -3.52 -11.50 -1.01
C MET A 1 -2.89 -12.82 -1.39
N SER A 2 -2.43 -12.98 -2.65
CA SER A 2 -1.77 -14.21 -3.10
C SER A 2 -0.44 -14.34 -2.37
N SER A 3 -0.26 -15.38 -1.58
CA SER A 3 1.04 -15.71 -0.98
C SER A 3 2.01 -16.06 -2.11
N VAL A 4 2.90 -15.13 -2.45
CA VAL A 4 3.97 -15.39 -3.40
C VAL A 4 4.92 -16.38 -2.73
N ALA A 5 4.93 -17.62 -3.18
CA ALA A 5 5.91 -18.61 -2.73
C ALA A 5 7.29 -18.15 -3.20
N LEU A 6 8.19 -17.93 -2.27
CA LEU A 6 9.59 -17.64 -2.55
C LEU A 6 10.36 -18.97 -2.56
N SER A 7 11.23 -19.19 -3.55
CA SER A 7 12.05 -20.40 -3.59
C SER A 7 13.53 -20.04 -3.47
N PHE A 8 14.25 -20.77 -2.66
CA PHE A 8 15.69 -20.71 -2.54
C PHE A 8 16.29 -22.11 -2.52
N ASN A 9 17.16 -22.40 -3.46
CA ASN A 9 17.90 -23.66 -3.55
C ASN A 9 17.01 -24.92 -3.49
N ASN A 10 15.90 -24.91 -4.24
CA ASN A 10 14.84 -25.94 -4.28
C ASN A 10 14.04 -26.09 -2.95
N VAL A 11 14.15 -25.15 -2.05
CA VAL A 11 13.30 -25.06 -0.84
C VAL A 11 12.25 -23.98 -1.06
N ASP A 12 10.98 -24.38 -0.98
CA ASP A 12 9.87 -23.45 -1.09
C ASP A 12 9.62 -22.77 0.26
N LEU A 13 9.82 -21.46 0.27
CA LEU A 13 9.59 -20.60 1.41
C LEU A 13 8.21 -19.95 1.24
N THR A 14 7.20 -20.55 1.84
CA THR A 14 5.84 -19.99 1.85
C THR A 14 5.71 -19.02 3.01
N PRO A 15 5.58 -17.71 2.74
CA PRO A 15 5.44 -16.73 3.80
C PRO A 15 4.09 -16.87 4.50
N ILE A 16 4.08 -16.59 5.79
CA ILE A 16 2.89 -16.51 6.62
C ILE A 16 2.52 -15.03 6.74
N ASP A 17 1.28 -14.70 6.40
CA ASP A 17 0.73 -13.36 6.61
C ASP A 17 0.22 -13.25 8.06
N ASN A 18 0.77 -12.31 8.80
CA ASN A 18 0.37 -12.02 10.18
C ASN A 18 -0.41 -10.70 10.29
N GLY A 19 -0.79 -10.08 9.16
CA GLY A 19 -1.54 -8.83 9.11
C GLY A 19 -0.72 -7.56 9.34
N ASP A 20 0.61 -7.67 9.46
CA ASP A 20 1.54 -6.55 9.64
C ASP A 20 2.26 -6.13 8.34
N ASN A 21 1.82 -6.68 7.21
CA ASN A 21 2.40 -6.44 5.89
C ASN A 21 3.87 -6.87 5.75
N GLN A 22 4.34 -7.79 6.61
CA GLN A 22 5.68 -8.36 6.57
C GLN A 22 5.62 -9.85 6.18
N LEU A 23 6.65 -10.31 5.50
CA LEU A 23 6.81 -11.73 5.16
C LEU A 23 7.45 -12.46 6.34
N TRP A 24 6.74 -13.45 6.88
CA TRP A 24 7.20 -14.27 7.99
C TRP A 24 7.41 -15.71 7.56
N PHE A 25 8.50 -16.31 8.02
CA PHE A 25 8.88 -17.68 7.69
C PHE A 25 9.05 -18.51 8.95
N THR A 26 8.71 -19.79 8.88
CA THR A 26 8.86 -20.70 10.02
C THR A 26 10.33 -21.08 10.24
N SER A 27 10.67 -21.40 11.50
CA SER A 27 12.00 -21.96 11.83
C SER A 27 12.32 -23.23 11.01
N ASN A 28 11.31 -23.98 10.60
CA ASN A 28 11.49 -25.21 9.82
C ASN A 28 11.96 -24.90 8.40
N GLN A 29 11.23 -24.02 7.71
CA GLN A 29 11.59 -23.56 6.36
C GLN A 29 12.98 -22.91 6.35
N LEU A 30 13.27 -22.08 7.36
CA LEU A 30 14.56 -21.40 7.47
C LEU A 30 15.71 -22.38 7.76
N ALA A 31 15.48 -23.42 8.57
CA ALA A 31 16.47 -24.45 8.82
C ALA A 31 16.82 -25.21 7.56
N GLU A 32 15.81 -25.57 6.77
CA GLU A 32 15.98 -26.27 5.50
C GLU A 32 16.73 -25.41 4.47
N ALA A 33 16.30 -24.14 4.30
CA ALA A 33 16.94 -23.18 3.38
C ALA A 33 18.41 -22.89 3.75
N LEU A 34 18.75 -22.84 5.02
CA LEU A 34 20.12 -22.64 5.51
C LEU A 34 20.95 -23.94 5.54
N GLY A 35 20.36 -25.09 5.18
CA GLY A 35 21.07 -26.38 5.18
C GLY A 35 21.38 -26.95 6.56
N TYR A 36 20.59 -26.59 7.56
CA TYR A 36 20.68 -27.24 8.86
C TYR A 36 20.04 -28.63 8.80
N LYS A 37 20.65 -29.60 9.49
CA LYS A 37 20.11 -30.97 9.57
C LYS A 37 18.73 -31.04 10.25
N ASN A 38 18.40 -30.09 11.10
CA ASN A 38 17.14 -30.01 11.84
C ASN A 38 16.91 -28.63 12.43
N THR A 39 15.64 -28.32 12.75
CA THR A 39 15.22 -27.07 13.38
C THR A 39 15.85 -26.82 14.75
N LYS A 40 16.22 -27.89 15.48
CA LYS A 40 16.88 -27.74 16.81
C LYS A 40 18.25 -27.05 16.69
N SER A 41 19.01 -27.34 15.63
CA SER A 41 20.31 -26.70 15.37
C SER A 41 20.13 -25.20 15.07
N LEU A 42 19.16 -24.83 14.27
CA LEU A 42 18.82 -23.43 14.02
C LEU A 42 18.38 -22.71 15.30
N ASN A 43 17.48 -23.32 16.08
CA ASN A 43 17.02 -22.74 17.35
C ASN A 43 18.16 -22.62 18.38
N LYS A 44 19.15 -23.50 18.37
CA LYS A 44 20.34 -23.37 19.21
C LYS A 44 21.17 -22.13 18.83
N THR A 45 21.39 -21.91 17.54
CA THR A 45 22.04 -20.69 17.04
C THR A 45 21.26 -19.43 17.42
N TYR A 46 19.94 -19.44 17.26
CA TYR A 46 19.08 -18.34 17.68
C TYR A 46 19.20 -18.06 19.20
N ASN A 47 19.05 -19.09 20.02
CA ASN A 47 19.07 -18.92 21.48
C ASN A 47 20.41 -18.40 21.99
N ALA A 48 21.50 -18.75 21.31
CA ALA A 48 22.85 -18.27 21.67
C ALA A 48 23.09 -16.79 21.33
N ASN A 49 22.28 -16.20 20.44
CA ASN A 49 22.39 -14.83 19.96
C ASN A 49 21.03 -14.11 20.01
N SER A 50 20.18 -14.49 20.94
CA SER A 50 18.78 -13.97 21.01
C SER A 50 18.73 -12.47 21.35
N ASP A 51 19.75 -11.92 21.93
CA ASP A 51 19.95 -10.50 22.24
C ASP A 51 20.12 -9.62 20.99
N GLU A 52 20.57 -10.20 19.87
CA GLU A 52 20.66 -9.49 18.59
C GLU A 52 19.30 -9.36 17.86
N PHE A 53 18.30 -10.16 18.27
CA PHE A 53 17.00 -10.20 17.61
C PHE A 53 16.00 -9.24 18.25
N THR A 54 15.44 -8.35 17.43
CA THR A 54 14.35 -7.46 17.85
C THR A 54 12.98 -8.13 17.66
N ASN A 55 11.95 -7.59 18.31
CA ASN A 55 10.56 -8.04 18.13
C ASN A 55 10.05 -7.92 16.68
N LYS A 56 10.69 -7.12 15.84
CA LYS A 56 10.41 -7.02 14.39
C LYS A 56 11.09 -8.10 13.56
N MET A 57 12.04 -8.83 14.14
CA MET A 57 12.81 -9.87 13.46
C MET A 57 12.33 -11.28 13.77
N THR A 58 11.75 -11.48 14.97
CA THR A 58 11.27 -12.79 15.40
C THR A 58 10.03 -12.67 16.26
N MET A 59 9.15 -13.65 16.13
CA MET A 59 7.96 -13.80 16.96
C MET A 59 7.66 -15.29 17.17
N THR A 60 6.82 -15.59 18.16
CA THR A 60 6.34 -16.95 18.41
C THR A 60 4.83 -16.97 18.24
N THR A 61 4.34 -17.88 17.43
CA THR A 61 2.89 -18.13 17.23
C THR A 61 2.53 -19.55 17.60
N VAL A 62 1.22 -19.79 17.83
CA VAL A 62 0.70 -21.11 18.11
C VAL A 62 0.12 -21.69 16.83
N ALA A 63 0.77 -22.71 16.28
CA ALA A 63 0.22 -23.48 15.18
C ALA A 63 -0.56 -24.67 15.70
N VAL A 64 -1.72 -24.93 15.10
CA VAL A 64 -2.50 -26.14 15.36
C VAL A 64 -2.13 -27.16 14.29
N VAL A 65 -1.57 -28.29 14.71
CA VAL A 65 -1.14 -29.37 13.82
C VAL A 65 -2.00 -30.59 14.11
N ASP A 66 -2.48 -31.24 13.06
CA ASP A 66 -3.19 -32.49 13.19
C ASP A 66 -2.21 -33.59 13.64
N GLY A 67 -2.55 -34.20 14.77
CA GLY A 67 -1.78 -35.32 15.33
C GLY A 67 -2.26 -36.64 14.78
N ILE A 68 -1.48 -37.70 15.04
CA ILE A 68 -1.86 -39.10 14.77
C ILE A 68 -3.17 -39.35 15.47
N ASN A 69 -4.18 -39.87 14.77
CA ASN A 69 -5.57 -40.13 15.24
C ASN A 69 -6.49 -38.89 15.26
N GLY A 70 -6.27 -37.86 14.46
CA GLY A 70 -7.18 -36.69 14.36
C GLY A 70 -7.18 -35.75 15.59
N SER A 71 -6.24 -35.96 16.52
CA SER A 71 -6.07 -35.05 17.67
C SER A 71 -5.36 -33.77 17.24
N LYS A 72 -5.93 -32.62 17.61
CA LYS A 72 -5.28 -31.32 17.35
C LYS A 72 -4.26 -30.98 18.43
N ARG A 73 -3.00 -30.84 18.04
CA ARG A 73 -1.91 -30.40 18.94
C ARG A 73 -1.55 -28.95 18.71
N LYS A 74 -1.46 -28.18 19.76
CA LYS A 74 -0.93 -26.81 19.72
C LYS A 74 0.60 -26.87 19.85
N LEU A 75 1.29 -26.32 18.86
CA LEU A 75 2.75 -26.21 18.87
C LEU A 75 3.13 -24.75 18.81
N ASN A 76 4.07 -24.37 19.66
CA ASN A 76 4.69 -23.05 19.56
C ASN A 76 5.70 -23.07 18.40
N VAL A 77 5.41 -22.29 17.37
CA VAL A 77 6.26 -22.15 16.18
C VAL A 77 6.91 -20.77 16.19
N ARG A 78 8.21 -20.74 16.07
CA ARG A 78 8.95 -19.48 15.90
C ARG A 78 8.94 -19.07 14.45
N LEU A 79 8.64 -17.80 14.23
CA LEU A 79 8.66 -17.14 12.93
C LEU A 79 9.82 -16.14 12.88
N PHE A 80 10.36 -15.97 11.69
CA PHE A 80 11.38 -14.98 11.37
C PHE A 80 10.92 -14.10 10.22
N SER A 81 11.03 -12.78 10.35
CA SER A 81 10.86 -11.85 9.22
C SER A 81 12.05 -11.95 8.26
N LEU A 82 11.99 -11.34 7.08
CA LEU A 82 13.13 -11.30 6.14
C LEU A 82 14.40 -10.76 6.80
N ARG A 83 14.28 -9.73 7.65
CA ARG A 83 15.41 -9.22 8.45
C ARG A 83 15.94 -10.26 9.43
N GLY A 84 15.05 -10.99 10.09
CA GLY A 84 15.41 -12.09 10.98
C GLY A 84 16.08 -13.24 10.23
N CYS A 85 15.59 -13.57 9.03
CA CYS A 85 16.21 -14.55 8.14
C CYS A 85 17.63 -14.14 7.72
N HIS A 86 17.82 -12.85 7.38
CA HIS A 86 19.14 -12.33 7.03
C HIS A 86 20.11 -12.43 8.22
N LEU A 87 19.72 -12.02 9.42
CA LEU A 87 20.53 -12.14 10.63
C LEU A 87 20.87 -13.59 10.94
N MET A 88 19.88 -14.51 10.86
CA MET A 88 20.15 -15.95 11.00
C MET A 88 21.14 -16.45 9.94
N GLY A 89 21.05 -15.97 8.71
CA GLY A 89 22.01 -16.29 7.65
C GLY A 89 23.43 -15.76 7.94
N MET A 90 23.56 -14.62 8.63
CA MET A 90 24.88 -14.13 9.08
C MET A 90 25.48 -14.99 10.20
N LEU A 91 24.65 -15.48 11.11
CA LEU A 91 25.08 -16.33 12.25
C LEU A 91 25.26 -17.79 11.84
N ALA A 92 24.69 -18.21 10.70
CA ALA A 92 24.82 -19.58 10.22
C ALA A 92 26.23 -19.86 9.67
N ARG A 93 26.76 -21.02 10.05
CA ARG A 93 28.10 -21.51 9.62
C ARG A 93 28.02 -22.61 8.56
N THR A 94 26.94 -22.61 7.76
CA THR A 94 26.73 -23.54 6.69
C THR A 94 27.32 -23.02 5.37
N GLU A 95 27.64 -23.89 4.42
CA GLU A 95 28.22 -23.51 3.13
C GLU A 95 27.25 -22.65 2.31
N ILE A 96 25.95 -22.95 2.39
CA ILE A 96 24.89 -22.20 1.68
C ILE A 96 24.50 -20.87 2.35
N ALA A 97 24.96 -20.60 3.56
CA ALA A 97 24.60 -19.36 4.27
C ALA A 97 25.02 -18.08 3.52
N LYS A 98 26.11 -18.13 2.76
CA LYS A 98 26.57 -16.98 1.96
C LYS A 98 25.60 -16.63 0.83
N ASP A 99 25.13 -17.65 0.11
CA ASP A 99 24.21 -17.46 -1.02
C ASP A 99 22.81 -17.13 -0.52
N PHE A 100 22.40 -17.73 0.61
CA PHE A 100 21.16 -17.38 1.29
C PHE A 100 21.12 -15.90 1.70
N ARG A 101 22.20 -15.34 2.25
CA ARG A 101 22.27 -13.91 2.61
C ARG A 101 22.06 -13.00 1.41
N LYS A 102 22.70 -13.32 0.26
CA LYS A 102 22.52 -12.55 -0.98
C LYS A 102 21.07 -12.61 -1.46
N TRP A 103 20.49 -13.81 -1.46
CA TRP A 103 19.11 -14.02 -1.86
C TRP A 103 18.13 -13.22 -0.99
N VAL A 104 18.28 -13.26 0.35
CA VAL A 104 17.40 -12.49 1.26
C VAL A 104 17.52 -10.99 1.01
N LEU A 105 18.71 -10.48 0.72
CA LEU A 105 18.89 -9.06 0.39
C LEU A 105 18.16 -8.69 -0.90
N ASN A 106 18.25 -9.50 -1.94
CA ASN A 106 17.50 -9.27 -3.19
C ASN A 106 15.99 -9.23 -2.93
N VAL A 107 15.46 -10.17 -2.13
CA VAL A 107 14.04 -10.18 -1.78
C VAL A 107 13.64 -8.93 -0.98
N LEU A 108 14.51 -8.44 -0.09
CA LEU A 108 14.28 -7.19 0.65
C LEU A 108 14.24 -5.98 -0.28
N ASP A 109 15.16 -5.91 -1.23
CA ASP A 109 15.22 -4.83 -2.22
C ASP A 109 13.97 -4.83 -3.11
N ASP A 110 13.55 -6.01 -3.61
CA ASP A 110 12.32 -6.16 -4.40
C ASP A 110 11.06 -5.69 -3.62
N GLU A 111 10.96 -5.99 -2.33
CA GLU A 111 9.84 -5.53 -1.49
C GLU A 111 9.86 -4.01 -1.28
N VAL A 112 11.04 -3.42 -1.09
CA VAL A 112 11.19 -1.96 -0.99
C VAL A 112 10.79 -1.28 -2.30
N ASP A 113 11.19 -1.83 -3.44
CA ASP A 113 10.87 -1.28 -4.76
C ASP A 113 9.36 -1.34 -5.04
N LYS A 114 8.67 -2.41 -4.64
CA LYS A 114 7.20 -2.50 -4.73
C LYS A 114 6.51 -1.40 -3.91
N ILE A 115 6.94 -1.21 -2.66
CA ILE A 115 6.39 -0.18 -1.76
C ILE A 115 6.62 1.22 -2.35
N ASN A 116 7.79 1.48 -2.92
CA ASN A 116 8.11 2.76 -3.56
C ASN A 116 7.23 2.99 -4.80
N ALA A 117 7.06 1.99 -5.65
CA ALA A 117 6.21 2.08 -6.83
C ALA A 117 4.73 2.36 -6.49
N GLU A 118 4.19 1.72 -5.45
CA GLU A 118 2.84 1.98 -4.95
C GLU A 118 2.71 3.42 -4.43
N ARG A 119 3.67 3.90 -3.65
CA ARG A 119 3.69 5.28 -3.13
C ARG A 119 3.76 6.32 -4.26
N ASP A 120 4.57 6.08 -5.27
CA ASP A 120 4.72 6.98 -6.41
C ASP A 120 3.43 7.03 -7.25
N SER A 121 2.76 5.89 -7.43
CA SER A 121 1.45 5.81 -8.07
C SER A 121 0.37 6.60 -7.32
N LEU A 122 0.29 6.46 -5.99
CA LEU A 122 -0.64 7.23 -5.15
C LEU A 122 -0.34 8.72 -5.17
N SER A 123 0.93 9.09 -5.15
CA SER A 123 1.38 10.48 -5.24
C SER A 123 0.98 11.13 -6.57
N PHE A 124 1.14 10.38 -7.66
CA PHE A 124 0.69 10.83 -8.99
C PHE A 124 -0.83 11.03 -9.04
N GLN A 125 -1.62 10.08 -8.53
CA GLN A 125 -3.08 10.19 -8.48
C GLN A 125 -3.54 11.39 -7.63
N TYR A 126 -2.90 11.63 -6.50
CA TYR A 126 -3.18 12.78 -5.66
C TYR A 126 -2.91 14.10 -6.39
N ASN A 127 -1.76 14.23 -7.04
CA ASN A 127 -1.40 15.42 -7.81
C ASN A 127 -2.37 15.68 -8.97
N GLN A 128 -2.81 14.63 -9.66
CA GLN A 128 -3.81 14.72 -10.71
C GLN A 128 -5.17 15.21 -10.17
N ALA A 129 -5.61 14.67 -9.03
CA ALA A 129 -6.85 15.12 -8.38
C ALA A 129 -6.77 16.57 -7.91
N CYS A 130 -5.63 17.02 -7.39
CA CYS A 130 -5.42 18.41 -7.03
C CYS A 130 -5.47 19.34 -8.25
N ALA A 131 -4.83 18.96 -9.36
CA ALA A 131 -4.85 19.74 -10.59
C ALA A 131 -6.27 19.88 -11.16
N THR A 132 -7.03 18.79 -11.24
CA THR A 132 -8.44 18.83 -11.71
C THR A 132 -9.31 19.67 -10.79
N THR A 133 -9.17 19.56 -9.48
CA THR A 133 -9.91 20.38 -8.52
C THR A 133 -9.60 21.87 -8.69
N ALA A 134 -8.34 22.23 -8.94
CA ALA A 134 -7.94 23.61 -9.18
C ALA A 134 -8.56 24.18 -10.47
N LEU A 135 -8.62 23.37 -11.54
CA LEU A 135 -9.28 23.76 -12.79
C LEU A 135 -10.78 24.01 -12.59
N VAL A 136 -11.49 23.08 -11.94
CA VAL A 136 -12.91 23.23 -11.63
C VAL A 136 -13.20 24.47 -10.80
N LYS A 137 -12.40 24.76 -9.77
CA LYS A 137 -12.52 25.98 -8.95
C LYS A 137 -12.35 27.25 -9.79
N ARG A 138 -11.40 27.24 -10.73
CA ARG A 138 -11.17 28.38 -11.62
C ARG A 138 -12.37 28.61 -12.52
N ASP A 139 -12.91 27.55 -13.12
CA ASP A 139 -14.05 27.62 -14.04
C ASP A 139 -15.33 28.06 -13.31
N LEU A 140 -15.59 27.55 -12.11
CA LEU A 140 -16.69 28.01 -11.26
C LEU A 140 -16.55 29.49 -10.88
N SER A 141 -15.32 29.95 -10.59
CA SER A 141 -15.07 31.36 -10.28
C SER A 141 -15.30 32.25 -11.50
N GLN A 142 -14.94 31.80 -12.70
CA GLN A 142 -15.21 32.52 -13.92
C GLN A 142 -16.71 32.59 -14.21
N ALA A 143 -17.43 31.47 -14.14
CA ALA A 143 -18.89 31.43 -14.30
C ALA A 143 -19.61 32.35 -13.30
N GLY A 144 -19.12 32.41 -12.04
CA GLY A 144 -19.67 33.35 -11.05
C GLY A 144 -19.47 34.84 -11.41
N ARG A 145 -18.32 35.18 -12.02
CA ARG A 145 -18.06 36.54 -12.53
C ARG A 145 -18.97 36.87 -13.71
N ASP A 146 -19.11 35.94 -14.64
CA ASP A 146 -19.95 36.12 -15.84
C ASP A 146 -21.42 36.27 -15.47
N LEU A 147 -21.96 35.47 -14.55
CA LEU A 147 -23.31 35.61 -14.01
C LEU A 147 -23.52 36.97 -13.30
N ARG A 148 -22.55 37.43 -12.56
CA ARG A 148 -22.63 38.75 -11.90
C ARG A 148 -22.64 39.86 -12.93
N HIS A 149 -21.80 39.80 -13.96
CA HIS A 149 -21.77 40.78 -15.04
C HIS A 149 -23.08 40.80 -15.81
N LEU A 150 -23.64 39.64 -16.15
CA LEU A 150 -24.96 39.54 -16.78
C LEU A 150 -26.06 40.16 -15.92
N GLY A 151 -26.11 39.88 -14.63
CA GLY A 151 -27.13 40.40 -13.71
C GLY A 151 -26.99 41.88 -13.41
N GLN A 152 -25.81 42.41 -13.26
CA GLN A 152 -25.58 43.79 -12.81
C GLN A 152 -25.42 44.79 -13.92
N VAL A 153 -24.97 44.36 -15.10
CA VAL A 153 -24.69 45.26 -16.23
C VAL A 153 -25.64 44.99 -17.40
N VAL A 154 -25.66 43.76 -17.91
CA VAL A 154 -26.38 43.45 -19.14
C VAL A 154 -27.88 43.48 -18.96
N MET A 155 -28.40 42.89 -17.89
CA MET A 155 -29.85 42.88 -17.64
C MET A 155 -30.48 44.28 -17.44
N PRO A 156 -29.89 45.18 -16.62
CA PRO A 156 -30.38 46.55 -16.50
C PRO A 156 -30.41 47.31 -17.84
N GLU A 157 -29.32 47.20 -18.62
CA GLU A 157 -29.27 47.84 -19.96
C GLU A 157 -30.33 47.32 -20.91
N MET A 158 -30.61 45.99 -20.89
CA MET A 158 -31.67 45.40 -21.72
C MET A 158 -33.07 45.86 -21.27
N LEU A 159 -33.30 45.94 -19.96
CA LEU A 159 -34.56 46.41 -19.41
C LEU A 159 -34.81 47.89 -19.75
N GLU A 160 -33.78 48.74 -19.70
CA GLU A 160 -33.85 50.13 -20.10
C GLU A 160 -34.20 50.29 -21.59
N LYS A 161 -33.55 49.48 -22.47
CA LYS A 161 -33.85 49.45 -23.90
C LYS A 161 -35.25 48.99 -24.17
N LEU A 162 -35.75 47.96 -23.44
CA LEU A 162 -37.12 47.52 -23.56
C LEU A 162 -38.13 48.62 -23.18
N ALA A 163 -37.91 49.27 -22.04
CA ALA A 163 -38.77 50.37 -21.59
C ALA A 163 -38.77 51.55 -22.61
N ALA A 164 -37.61 51.87 -23.17
CA ALA A 164 -37.53 52.89 -24.23
C ALA A 164 -38.28 52.50 -25.52
N LEU A 165 -38.33 51.23 -25.90
CA LEU A 165 -39.08 50.72 -27.01
C LEU A 165 -40.60 50.72 -26.72
N GLU A 166 -40.98 50.28 -25.52
CA GLU A 166 -42.39 50.33 -25.06
C GLU A 166 -42.96 51.76 -25.11
N ASN A 167 -42.20 52.73 -24.62
CA ASN A 167 -42.58 54.15 -24.67
C ASN A 167 -42.70 54.69 -26.11
N LYS A 168 -41.98 54.12 -27.07
CA LYS A 168 -42.13 54.50 -28.50
C LYS A 168 -43.32 53.84 -29.16
N ILE A 169 -43.79 52.70 -28.72
CA ILE A 169 -44.88 51.95 -29.26
C ILE A 169 -46.24 52.41 -28.70
N GLN A 170 -46.32 52.75 -27.41
CA GLN A 170 -47.53 53.18 -26.74
C GLN A 170 -48.22 54.39 -27.38
N PRO A 171 -47.52 55.43 -27.87
CA PRO A 171 -48.22 56.54 -28.56
C PRO A 171 -48.88 56.19 -29.92
N GLN A 172 -48.55 55.05 -30.48
CA GLN A 172 -49.05 54.60 -31.78
C GLN A 172 -50.27 53.63 -31.68
N LEU A 173 -50.58 53.22 -30.46
CA LEU A 173 -51.81 52.40 -30.23
C LEU A 173 -52.98 53.31 -30.07
N PRO A 174 -53.98 53.27 -30.95
CA PRO A 174 -55.22 54.05 -30.76
C PRO A 174 -55.95 53.57 -29.54
N HIS A 175 -56.37 54.53 -28.68
CA HIS A 175 -57.28 54.24 -27.57
C HIS A 175 -58.51 53.56 -28.11
N ILE A 176 -58.67 52.28 -27.99
CA ILE A 176 -59.90 51.55 -28.21
C ILE A 176 -60.72 51.73 -26.94
N ASN A 177 -61.73 52.65 -27.03
CA ASN A 177 -62.79 52.73 -26.05
C ASN A 177 -63.76 51.55 -26.21
#